data_7322f94bb0f3254ab5fe9fdc764f57ba
#
_entry.id   7322f94bb0f3254ab5fe9fdc764f57ba
#
_cell.length_a   1.000
_cell.length_b   1.000
_cell.length_c   1.000
_cell.angle_alpha   90.00
_cell.angle_beta   90.00
_cell.angle_gamma   90.00
#
_symmetry.space_group_name_H-M   'P 1'
#
loop_
_entity.id
_entity.type
_entity.pdbx_description
1 polymer ?
#
loop_
_entity_poly.entity_id
_entity_poly.type
_entity_poly.pdbx_seq_one_letter_code
_entity_poly.pdbx_strand_id
1 'polypeptide(L)'
;MALQFSTIGFINFNKEYNKVLKSGSITVSFTASVKNQAGEYETQYFNGLIPAKLAQNAKEFINTKQLAKISGIASPAKKGYISFTILEIEQYQKSDNTDIDIDDFPF
;
A
#
# COMPACT_ATOMS: atom_id res chain seq x y z
N MET A 1 16.44 -11.21 -4.37
CA MET A 1 16.30 -9.83 -4.92
C MET A 1 14.89 -9.35 -4.70
N ALA A 2 14.73 -8.19 -4.11
CA ALA A 2 13.41 -7.62 -3.85
C ALA A 2 13.00 -6.70 -5.00
N LEU A 3 11.73 -6.74 -5.34
CA LEU A 3 11.16 -5.81 -6.31
C LEU A 3 10.62 -4.60 -5.56
N GLN A 4 10.79 -3.43 -6.16
CA GLN A 4 10.18 -2.21 -5.64
C GLN A 4 8.75 -2.11 -6.14
N PHE A 5 7.86 -1.61 -5.29
CA PHE A 5 6.50 -1.33 -5.70
C PHE A 5 6.10 0.07 -5.27
N SER A 6 5.12 0.61 -5.96
CA SER A 6 4.51 1.90 -5.63
C SER A 6 3.06 1.88 -6.07
N THR A 7 2.19 2.41 -5.23
CA THR A 7 0.78 2.48 -5.55
C THR A 7 0.12 3.64 -4.80
N ILE A 8 -1.09 3.96 -5.23
CA ILE A 8 -1.93 4.94 -4.53
C ILE A 8 -3.20 4.22 -4.12
N GLY A 9 -3.51 4.27 -2.84
CA GLY A 9 -4.68 3.57 -2.33
C GLY A 9 -4.94 3.88 -0.86
N PHE A 10 -5.77 3.04 -0.26
CA PHE A 10 -6.17 3.18 1.13
C PHE A 10 -5.47 2.11 1.97
N ILE A 11 -5.17 2.46 3.22
CA ILE A 11 -4.58 1.54 4.17
C ILE A 11 -5.63 1.23 5.23
N ASN A 12 -5.86 -0.06 5.47
CA ASN A 12 -6.86 -0.52 6.42
C ASN A 12 -6.25 -1.51 7.40
N PHE A 13 -6.67 -1.42 8.64
CA PHE A 13 -6.31 -2.36 9.68
C PHE A 13 -7.59 -2.98 10.24
N ASN A 14 -7.69 -4.30 10.17
CA ASN A 14 -8.81 -5.04 10.72
C ASN A 14 -8.26 -6.10 11.67
N LYS A 15 -8.68 -6.05 12.92
CA LYS A 15 -8.20 -6.97 13.97
C LYS A 15 -8.37 -8.44 13.62
N GLU A 16 -9.33 -8.78 12.76
CA GLU A 16 -9.56 -10.15 12.35
C GLU A 16 -8.45 -10.68 11.44
N TYR A 17 -7.82 -9.79 10.68
CA TYR A 17 -6.85 -10.17 9.66
C TYR A 17 -5.47 -9.58 9.90
N ASN A 18 -5.38 -8.52 10.66
CA ASN A 18 -4.15 -7.77 10.84
C ASN A 18 -3.72 -7.81 12.30
N LYS A 19 -2.42 -7.68 12.53
CA LYS A 19 -1.84 -7.82 13.87
C LYS A 19 -0.80 -6.74 14.11
N VAL A 20 -0.65 -6.38 15.37
CA VAL A 20 0.49 -5.60 15.85
C VAL A 20 1.52 -6.61 16.36
N LEU A 21 2.71 -6.58 15.79
CA LEU A 21 3.76 -7.50 16.17
C LEU A 21 4.51 -7.00 17.38
N LYS A 22 5.24 -7.90 18.05
CA LYS A 22 6.02 -7.56 19.25
C LYS A 22 7.07 -6.49 19.00
N SER A 23 7.59 -6.42 17.77
CA SER A 23 8.58 -5.43 17.38
C SER A 23 8.00 -4.03 17.21
N GLY A 24 6.67 -3.88 17.23
CA GLY A 24 5.99 -2.64 16.92
C GLY A 24 5.59 -2.51 15.48
N SER A 25 6.00 -3.44 14.62
CA SER A 25 5.53 -3.48 13.24
C SER A 25 4.07 -3.89 13.20
N ILE A 26 3.36 -3.46 12.19
CA ILE A 26 1.95 -3.82 12.02
C ILE A 26 1.72 -4.42 10.63
N THR A 27 0.80 -5.37 10.58
CA THR A 27 0.32 -5.86 9.29
C THR A 27 -0.93 -5.09 8.92
N VAL A 28 -1.05 -4.76 7.65
CA VAL A 28 -2.20 -3.98 7.16
C VAL A 28 -2.65 -4.56 5.83
N SER A 29 -3.87 -4.17 5.45
CA SER A 29 -4.36 -4.38 4.08
C SER A 29 -4.33 -3.04 3.37
N PHE A 30 -3.87 -3.03 2.13
CA PHE A 30 -3.90 -1.82 1.34
C PHE A 30 -4.48 -2.09 -0.03
N THR A 31 -5.05 -1.06 -0.63
CA THR A 31 -5.65 -1.17 -1.95
C THR A 31 -4.69 -0.64 -3.00
N ALA A 32 -4.85 -1.15 -4.21
CA ALA A 32 -4.12 -0.66 -5.37
C ALA A 32 -5.02 -0.73 -6.58
N SER A 33 -4.87 0.23 -7.48
CA SER A 33 -5.55 0.19 -8.77
C SER A 33 -4.65 -0.54 -9.75
N VAL A 34 -5.16 -1.61 -10.31
CA VAL A 34 -4.40 -2.47 -11.22
C VAL A 34 -5.12 -2.51 -12.56
N LYS A 35 -4.38 -2.29 -13.63
CA LYS A 35 -4.94 -2.32 -14.97
C LYS A 35 -5.11 -3.77 -15.41
N ASN A 36 -6.33 -4.13 -15.81
CA ASN A 36 -6.62 -5.47 -16.30
C ASN A 36 -6.32 -5.60 -17.79
N GLN A 37 -6.55 -6.79 -18.33
CA GLN A 37 -6.27 -7.06 -19.75
C GLN A 37 -7.13 -6.25 -20.71
N ALA A 38 -8.31 -5.84 -20.25
CA ALA A 38 -9.21 -5.01 -21.06
C ALA A 38 -8.84 -3.53 -21.04
N GLY A 39 -7.79 -3.16 -20.28
CA GLY A 39 -7.38 -1.76 -20.14
C GLY A 39 -8.14 -0.99 -19.09
N GLU A 40 -8.98 -1.64 -18.32
CA GLU A 40 -9.72 -1.02 -17.24
C GLU A 40 -9.01 -1.18 -15.91
N TYR A 41 -9.20 -0.24 -14.99
CA TYR A 41 -8.60 -0.31 -13.67
C TYR A 41 -9.53 -1.01 -12.69
N GLU A 42 -8.96 -1.93 -11.93
CA GLU A 42 -9.67 -2.65 -10.88
C GLU A 42 -8.98 -2.41 -9.55
N THR A 43 -9.76 -2.31 -8.49
CA THR A 43 -9.20 -2.20 -7.15
C THR A 43 -8.86 -3.60 -6.66
N GLN A 44 -7.61 -3.77 -6.28
CA GLN A 44 -7.12 -5.01 -5.68
C GLN A 44 -6.69 -4.77 -4.25
N TYR A 45 -6.77 -5.81 -3.44
CA TYR A 45 -6.39 -5.75 -2.03
C TYR A 45 -5.14 -6.58 -1.81
N PHE A 46 -4.20 -6.01 -1.08
CA PHE A 46 -2.94 -6.67 -0.76
C PHE A 46 -2.68 -6.56 0.73
N ASN A 47 -1.93 -7.51 1.27
CA ASN A 47 -1.48 -7.48 2.65
C ASN A 47 -0.03 -7.02 2.68
N GLY A 48 0.30 -6.15 3.63
CA GLY A 48 1.64 -5.64 3.76
C GLY A 48 2.05 -5.48 5.21
N LEU A 49 3.35 -5.30 5.41
CA LEU A 49 3.93 -5.06 6.72
C LEU A 49 4.44 -3.62 6.76
N ILE A 50 4.06 -2.89 7.80
CA ILE A 50 4.60 -1.56 8.07
C ILE A 50 5.60 -1.69 9.22
N PRO A 51 6.89 -1.39 8.97
CA PRO A 51 7.90 -1.46 10.04
C PRO A 51 7.59 -0.51 11.20
N ALA A 52 8.09 -0.85 12.38
CA ALA A 52 7.81 -0.09 13.60
C ALA A 52 8.13 1.39 13.48
N LYS A 53 9.19 1.73 12.78
CA LYS A 53 9.60 3.14 12.58
C LYS A 53 8.56 3.95 11.83
N LEU A 54 7.87 3.32 10.90
CA LEU A 54 6.86 3.97 10.07
C LEU A 54 5.47 3.85 10.67
N ALA A 55 5.26 2.92 11.59
CA ALA A 55 3.92 2.59 12.09
C ALA A 55 3.22 3.79 12.73
N GLN A 56 3.94 4.65 13.42
CA GLN A 56 3.34 5.83 14.03
C GLN A 56 2.85 6.83 12.98
N ASN A 57 3.63 7.04 11.94
CA ASN A 57 3.22 7.93 10.84
C ASN A 57 2.06 7.32 10.06
N ALA A 58 2.04 6.01 9.96
CA ALA A 58 0.98 5.31 9.24
C ALA A 58 -0.38 5.45 9.89
N LYS A 59 -0.44 5.68 11.20
CA LYS A 59 -1.71 5.82 11.91
C LYS A 59 -2.59 6.94 11.34
N GLU A 60 -1.99 7.95 10.76
CA GLU A 60 -2.73 9.05 10.14
C GLU A 60 -3.50 8.60 8.90
N PHE A 61 -3.10 7.49 8.31
CA PHE A 61 -3.68 6.98 7.06
C PHE A 61 -4.55 5.74 7.27
N ILE A 62 -4.37 5.03 8.39
CA ILE A 62 -5.06 3.78 8.62
C ILE A 62 -6.54 4.05 8.93
N ASN A 63 -7.42 3.40 8.17
CA ASN A 63 -8.88 3.49 8.33
C ASN A 63 -9.44 4.91 8.19
N THR A 64 -8.77 5.78 7.45
CA THR A 64 -9.15 7.20 7.37
C THR A 64 -9.83 7.59 6.09
N LYS A 65 -9.92 6.69 5.11
CA LYS A 65 -10.43 7.00 3.76
C LYS A 65 -9.60 8.06 3.02
N GLN A 66 -8.38 8.31 3.47
CA GLN A 66 -7.47 9.19 2.77
C GLN A 66 -6.62 8.37 1.82
N LEU A 67 -6.51 8.86 0.59
CA LEU A 67 -5.59 8.24 -0.35
C LEU A 67 -4.16 8.51 0.07
N ALA A 68 -3.35 7.49 0.01
CA ALA A 68 -1.94 7.57 0.35
C ALA A 68 -1.10 7.01 -0.79
N LYS A 69 0.05 7.62 -1.00
CA LYS A 69 1.07 7.05 -1.88
C LYS A 69 1.89 6.08 -1.06
N ILE A 70 1.84 4.82 -1.43
CA ILE A 70 2.44 3.73 -0.69
C ILE A 70 3.56 3.14 -1.53
N SER A 71 4.74 3.04 -0.98
CA SER A 71 5.87 2.44 -1.68
C SER A 71 6.69 1.57 -0.75
N GLY A 72 7.41 0.64 -1.33
CA GLY A 72 8.23 -0.27 -0.58
C GLY A 72 8.81 -1.37 -1.44
N ILE A 73 8.98 -2.54 -0.85
CA ILE A 73 9.55 -3.69 -1.53
C ILE A 73 8.60 -4.87 -1.48
N ALA A 74 8.63 -5.65 -2.55
CA ALA A 74 7.91 -6.91 -2.64
C ALA A 74 8.96 -8.02 -2.73
N SER A 75 8.87 -8.99 -1.83
CA SER A 75 9.82 -10.08 -1.74
C SER A 75 9.12 -11.41 -1.85
N PRO A 76 9.75 -12.43 -2.44
CA PRO A 76 9.15 -13.75 -2.41
C PRO A 76 9.10 -14.27 -0.98
N ALA A 77 7.93 -14.76 -0.60
CA ALA A 77 7.74 -15.42 0.67
C ALA A 77 7.69 -16.93 0.45
N LYS A 78 7.62 -17.66 1.53
CA LYS A 78 7.52 -19.12 1.45
C LYS A 78 6.25 -19.52 0.70
N LYS A 79 6.31 -20.60 -0.05
CA LYS A 79 5.16 -21.20 -0.76
C LYS A 79 4.59 -20.34 -1.90
N GLY A 80 5.43 -19.52 -2.52
CA GLY A 80 5.02 -18.78 -3.71
C GLY A 80 4.21 -17.53 -3.47
N TYR A 81 4.04 -17.12 -2.22
CA TYR A 81 3.37 -15.87 -1.91
C TYR A 81 4.33 -14.70 -2.02
N ILE A 82 3.77 -13.53 -2.30
CA ILE A 82 4.55 -12.29 -2.32
C ILE A 82 4.32 -11.58 -1.00
N SER A 83 5.41 -11.18 -0.35
CA SER A 83 5.36 -10.40 0.89
C SER A 83 5.68 -8.95 0.57
N PHE A 84 4.81 -8.05 0.97
CA PHE A 84 5.00 -6.61 0.77
C PHE A 84 5.47 -5.97 2.06
N THR A 85 6.52 -5.15 1.98
CA THR A 85 6.99 -4.36 3.10
C THR A 85 6.87 -2.89 2.70
N ILE A 86 6.06 -2.15 3.44
CA ILE A 86 5.81 -0.74 3.15
C ILE A 86 6.91 0.08 3.80
N LEU A 87 7.64 0.84 3.01
CA LEU A 87 8.76 1.65 3.49
C LEU A 87 8.46 3.15 3.50
N GLU A 88 7.51 3.60 2.69
CA GLU A 88 7.12 4.99 2.65
C GLU A 88 5.61 5.12 2.50
N ILE A 89 5.03 6.04 3.25
CA ILE A 89 3.63 6.41 3.12
C ILE A 89 3.57 7.92 3.10
N GLU A 90 2.99 8.49 2.04
CA GLU A 90 2.82 9.92 1.89
C GLU A 90 1.37 10.24 1.60
N GLN A 91 0.91 11.38 2.05
CA GLN A 91 -0.41 11.84 1.70
C GLN A 91 -0.46 12.12 0.22
N TYR A 92 -1.43 11.49 -0.46
CA TYR A 92 -1.67 11.78 -1.85
C TYR A 92 -2.60 12.97 -1.95
N GLN A 93 -2.14 14.03 -2.61
CA GLN A 93 -2.98 15.18 -2.89
C GLN A 93 -3.19 15.27 -4.37
N LYS A 94 -4.47 15.21 -4.76
CA LYS A 94 -4.82 15.46 -6.14
C LYS A 94 -4.65 16.97 -6.37
N SER A 95 -3.74 17.31 -7.26
CA SER A 95 -3.54 18.70 -7.62
C SER A 95 -4.75 19.23 -8.37
N ASP A 96 -5.27 20.38 -7.94
CA ASP A 96 -6.44 20.97 -8.57
C ASP A 96 -6.20 21.38 -10.03
N ASN A 97 -4.96 21.50 -10.43
CA ASN A 97 -4.59 21.98 -11.76
C ASN A 97 -4.13 20.90 -12.72
N THR A 98 -4.04 19.67 -12.26
CA THR A 98 -3.60 18.59 -13.10
C THR A 98 -4.61 17.47 -13.03
N ASP A 99 -5.25 17.24 -14.15
CA ASP A 99 -5.77 15.91 -14.39
C ASP A 99 -4.57 14.99 -14.35
N ILE A 100 -4.37 14.35 -13.21
CA ILE A 100 -3.33 13.35 -13.14
C ILE A 100 -3.75 12.26 -14.09
N ASP A 101 -3.03 12.20 -15.20
CA ASP A 101 -3.22 11.15 -16.15
C ASP A 101 -2.87 9.86 -15.43
N ILE A 102 -3.75 8.89 -15.51
CA ILE A 102 -3.52 7.58 -14.91
C ILE A 102 -2.23 6.97 -15.43
N ASP A 103 -1.82 7.35 -16.64
CA ASP A 103 -0.56 6.91 -17.23
C ASP A 103 0.67 7.40 -16.47
N ASP A 104 0.54 8.42 -15.63
CA ASP A 104 1.63 8.90 -14.79
C ASP A 104 1.84 8.05 -13.54
N PHE A 105 0.93 7.13 -13.25
CA PHE A 105 1.09 6.23 -12.11
C PHE A 105 2.08 5.11 -12.45
N PRO A 106 2.97 4.77 -11.53
CA PRO A 106 3.98 3.72 -11.78
C PRO A 106 3.40 2.32 -11.60
N PHE A 107 2.45 1.99 -12.39
CA PHE A 107 1.85 0.67 -12.37
C PHE A 107 2.54 -0.29 -13.31
#